data_f492473f9c5b8f0aa29f502b2e316645
#
_entry.id   f492473f9c5b8f0aa29f502b2e316645
#
_cell.length_a   1.000
_cell.length_b   1.000
_cell.length_c   1.000
_cell.angle_alpha   90.00
_cell.angle_beta   90.00
_cell.angle_gamma   90.00
#
_symmetry.space_group_name_H-M   'P 1'
#
loop_
_entity.id
_entity.type
_entity.pdbx_description
1 polymer ?
#
loop_
_entity_poly.entity_id
_entity_poly.type
_entity_poly.pdbx_seq_one_letter_code
_entity_poly.pdbx_strand_id
1 'polypeptide(L)'
;MPQVMDADRMSRALTRMSHEILERNRGLDEIALVGIRTRGVPLARRIARSLREINGDDVPTGALDITLYRDDLMRHPVGPQPVVRRTEIPFSIDDRKILLVDDVLYTGRTIRAALDALIDFGRPRAIQLIVLVDRGHRELPIKADYVGKNLPTSLKQSVQVRLQEIDGVDEVVIEGEA
;
A
#
# COMPACT_ATOMS: atom_id res chain seq x y z
N MET A 1 -5.52 -23.29 -3.49
CA MET A 1 -5.79 -21.85 -3.32
C MET A 1 -5.95 -21.20 -4.69
N PRO A 2 -7.12 -20.66 -4.97
CA PRO A 2 -7.33 -20.01 -6.25
C PRO A 2 -6.41 -18.80 -6.43
N GLN A 3 -5.69 -18.76 -7.54
CA GLN A 3 -4.88 -17.63 -7.94
C GLN A 3 -5.77 -16.64 -8.68
N VAL A 4 -5.90 -15.43 -8.17
CA VAL A 4 -6.71 -14.36 -8.77
C VAL A 4 -5.90 -13.36 -9.59
N MET A 5 -4.58 -13.43 -9.44
CA MET A 5 -3.66 -12.58 -10.19
C MET A 5 -2.32 -13.30 -10.30
N ASP A 6 -1.79 -13.42 -11.50
CA ASP A 6 -0.44 -13.92 -11.75
C ASP A 6 0.54 -12.76 -11.89
N ALA A 7 1.81 -13.06 -12.10
CA ALA A 7 2.86 -12.05 -12.24
C ALA A 7 2.59 -11.06 -13.37
N ASP A 8 2.10 -11.53 -14.51
CA ASP A 8 1.82 -10.70 -15.66
C ASP A 8 0.66 -9.72 -15.39
N ARG A 9 -0.42 -10.22 -14.80
CA ARG A 9 -1.56 -9.38 -14.41
C ARG A 9 -1.18 -8.34 -13.35
N MET A 10 -0.32 -8.73 -12.40
CA MET A 10 0.19 -7.81 -11.39
C MET A 10 0.99 -6.68 -12.04
N SER A 11 1.90 -7.01 -12.94
CA SER A 11 2.70 -6.04 -13.67
C SER A 11 1.83 -5.06 -14.47
N ARG A 12 0.83 -5.59 -15.18
CA ARG A 12 -0.11 -4.76 -15.94
C ARG A 12 -0.94 -3.84 -15.05
N ALA A 13 -1.38 -4.33 -13.89
CA ALA A 13 -2.12 -3.51 -12.92
C ALA A 13 -1.27 -2.35 -12.40
N LEU A 14 -0.01 -2.62 -12.07
CA LEU A 14 0.91 -1.58 -11.60
C LEU A 14 1.20 -0.54 -12.68
N THR A 15 1.39 -0.96 -13.92
CA THR A 15 1.58 -0.05 -15.06
C THR A 15 0.36 0.83 -15.28
N ARG A 16 -0.83 0.24 -15.26
CA ARG A 16 -2.09 0.98 -15.39
C ARG A 16 -2.25 2.02 -14.28
N MET A 17 -2.01 1.63 -13.03
CA MET A 17 -2.10 2.55 -11.90
C MET A 17 -1.08 3.69 -12.02
N SER A 18 0.11 3.42 -12.55
CA SER A 18 1.13 4.45 -12.77
C SER A 18 0.63 5.51 -13.77
N HIS A 19 -0.03 5.10 -14.85
CA HIS A 19 -0.67 6.03 -15.77
C HIS A 19 -1.80 6.83 -15.13
N GLU A 20 -2.63 6.19 -14.29
CA GLU A 20 -3.69 6.87 -13.56
C GLU A 20 -3.13 7.93 -12.59
N ILE A 21 -2.03 7.64 -11.92
CA ILE A 21 -1.34 8.58 -11.03
C ILE A 21 -0.88 9.81 -11.80
N LEU A 22 -0.24 9.62 -12.94
CA LEU A 22 0.26 10.70 -13.79
C LEU A 22 -0.89 11.59 -14.30
N GLU A 23 -1.96 10.97 -14.75
CA GLU A 23 -3.12 11.69 -15.27
C GLU A 23 -3.82 12.51 -14.18
N ARG A 24 -4.13 11.87 -13.06
CA ARG A 24 -4.84 12.52 -11.96
C ARG A 24 -4.06 13.70 -11.35
N ASN A 25 -2.74 13.55 -11.21
CA ASN A 25 -1.88 14.56 -10.60
C ASN A 25 -1.25 15.53 -11.59
N ARG A 26 -1.50 15.33 -12.88
CA ARG A 26 -0.92 16.15 -13.97
C ARG A 26 0.60 16.22 -13.89
N GLY A 27 1.23 15.07 -13.70
CA GLY A 27 2.66 14.93 -13.54
C GLY A 27 3.05 14.46 -12.14
N LEU A 28 4.31 14.62 -11.80
CA LEU A 28 4.90 14.09 -10.57
C LEU A 28 5.43 15.16 -9.61
N ASP A 29 5.14 16.44 -9.88
CA ASP A 29 5.62 17.53 -9.04
C ASP A 29 5.09 17.37 -7.61
N GLU A 30 6.00 17.46 -6.64
CA GLU A 30 5.71 17.38 -5.21
C GLU A 30 5.13 16.03 -4.75
N ILE A 31 5.17 15.00 -5.59
CA ILE A 31 4.72 13.65 -5.24
C ILE A 31 5.85 12.87 -4.60
N ALA A 32 5.51 12.11 -3.56
CA ALA A 32 6.39 11.11 -2.97
C ALA A 32 5.57 9.87 -2.65
N LEU A 33 6.18 8.70 -2.73
CA LEU A 33 5.58 7.41 -2.42
C LEU A 33 6.04 6.96 -1.04
N VAL A 34 5.12 6.47 -0.24
CA VAL A 34 5.44 5.88 1.06
C VAL A 34 4.77 4.51 1.15
N GLY A 35 5.57 3.46 1.16
CA GLY A 35 5.08 2.09 1.28
C GLY A 35 4.91 1.69 2.74
N ILE A 36 3.78 1.06 3.05
CA ILE A 36 3.54 0.49 4.38
C ILE A 36 4.29 -0.84 4.49
N ARG A 37 5.14 -0.97 5.51
CA ARG A 37 5.84 -2.24 5.74
C ARG A 37 4.82 -3.35 6.05
N THR A 38 4.95 -4.49 5.45
CA THR A 38 6.10 -5.03 4.71
C THR A 38 5.90 -4.92 3.20
N ARG A 39 4.77 -5.35 2.67
CA ARG A 39 4.54 -5.51 1.21
C ARG A 39 4.26 -4.22 0.46
N GLY A 40 3.81 -3.19 1.15
CA GLY A 40 3.66 -1.88 0.51
C GLY A 40 4.98 -1.29 0.03
N VAL A 41 6.09 -1.64 0.68
CA VAL A 41 7.41 -1.09 0.33
C VAL A 41 7.90 -1.55 -1.05
N PRO A 42 7.96 -2.86 -1.36
CA PRO A 42 8.33 -3.27 -2.72
C PRO A 42 7.34 -2.81 -3.78
N LEU A 43 6.04 -2.75 -3.46
CA LEU A 43 5.04 -2.21 -4.39
C LEU A 43 5.29 -0.73 -4.70
N ALA A 44 5.59 0.08 -3.67
CA ALA A 44 5.94 1.49 -3.86
C ALA A 44 7.17 1.65 -4.77
N ARG A 45 8.18 0.82 -4.57
CA ARG A 45 9.39 0.83 -5.41
C ARG A 45 9.11 0.45 -6.85
N ARG A 46 8.24 -0.54 -7.07
CA ARG A 46 7.81 -0.94 -8.43
C ARG A 46 7.04 0.18 -9.13
N ILE A 47 6.17 0.87 -8.40
CA ILE A 47 5.42 2.01 -8.93
C ILE A 47 6.37 3.15 -9.27
N ALA A 48 7.33 3.48 -8.40
CA ALA A 48 8.33 4.50 -8.66
C ALA A 48 9.13 4.20 -9.94
N ARG A 49 9.52 2.93 -10.12
CA ARG A 49 10.22 2.48 -11.33
C ARG A 49 9.36 2.65 -12.57
N SER A 50 8.09 2.25 -12.49
CA SER A 50 7.14 2.39 -13.59
C SER A 50 6.91 3.86 -13.96
N LEU A 51 6.77 4.74 -12.97
CA LEU A 51 6.62 6.17 -13.18
C LEU A 51 7.85 6.77 -13.87
N ARG A 52 9.05 6.34 -13.48
CA ARG A 52 10.28 6.77 -14.11
C ARG A 52 10.36 6.31 -15.57
N GLU A 53 9.98 5.07 -15.85
CA GLU A 53 9.96 4.54 -17.22
C GLU A 53 8.99 5.30 -18.12
N ILE A 54 7.83 5.69 -17.57
CA ILE A 54 6.79 6.39 -18.34
C ILE A 54 7.09 7.88 -18.49
N ASN A 55 7.51 8.55 -17.42
CA ASN A 55 7.60 10.01 -17.36
C ASN A 55 9.04 10.55 -17.31
N GLY A 56 10.01 9.71 -17.02
CA GLY A 56 11.43 10.09 -16.95
C GLY A 56 11.90 10.67 -15.62
N ASP A 57 10.99 10.92 -14.67
CA ASP A 57 11.30 11.56 -13.39
C ASP A 57 11.41 10.56 -12.27
N ASP A 58 12.34 10.78 -11.35
CA ASP A 58 12.46 10.02 -10.11
C ASP A 58 11.49 10.56 -9.06
N VAL A 59 10.80 9.66 -8.37
CA VAL A 59 9.88 9.98 -7.28
C VAL A 59 10.50 9.54 -5.96
N PRO A 60 10.63 10.42 -4.97
CA PRO A 60 11.12 10.02 -3.65
C PRO A 60 10.24 8.91 -3.06
N THR A 61 10.87 7.91 -2.46
CA THR A 61 10.18 6.73 -1.92
C THR A 61 10.65 6.45 -0.50
N GLY A 62 9.71 6.27 0.41
CA GLY A 62 9.97 5.95 1.80
C GLY A 62 9.24 4.69 2.25
N ALA A 63 9.57 4.25 3.45
CA ALA A 63 8.98 3.08 4.10
C ALA A 63 8.45 3.47 5.47
N LEU A 64 7.21 3.10 5.77
CA LEU A 64 6.52 3.44 7.00
C LEU A 64 6.22 2.18 7.81
N ASP A 65 6.65 2.13 9.06
CA ASP A 65 6.25 1.10 9.99
C ASP A 65 5.11 1.59 10.87
N ILE A 66 3.99 0.89 10.84
CA ILE A 66 2.78 1.25 11.59
C ILE A 66 2.61 0.44 12.88
N THR A 67 3.58 -0.40 13.23
CA THR A 67 3.44 -1.35 14.35
C THR A 67 2.99 -0.67 15.65
N LEU A 68 3.55 0.50 15.97
CA LEU A 68 3.20 1.23 17.20
C LEU A 68 1.85 1.94 17.13
N TYR A 69 1.21 2.01 15.96
CA TYR A 69 -0.04 2.74 15.72
C TYR A 69 -1.23 1.81 15.53
N ARG A 70 -1.00 0.50 15.53
CA ARG A 70 -2.06 -0.49 15.33
C ARG A 70 -2.92 -0.61 16.57
N ASP A 71 -4.23 -0.49 16.40
CA ASP A 71 -5.21 -0.56 17.49
C ASP A 71 -5.35 -1.97 18.09
N ASP A 72 -5.06 -3.01 17.32
CA ASP A 72 -5.09 -4.40 17.81
C ASP A 72 -4.03 -4.70 18.88
N LEU A 73 -2.92 -3.96 18.90
CA LEU A 73 -1.89 -4.09 19.94
C LEU A 73 -2.40 -3.62 21.30
N MET A 74 -3.32 -2.67 21.32
CA MET A 74 -3.93 -2.14 22.55
C MET A 74 -4.98 -3.09 23.11
N ARG A 75 -5.61 -3.91 22.27
CA ARG A 75 -6.70 -4.82 22.65
C ARG A 75 -6.22 -6.19 23.08
N HIS A 76 -5.12 -6.66 22.52
CA HIS A 76 -4.61 -8.01 22.75
C HIS A 76 -3.12 -7.97 23.12
N PRO A 77 -2.78 -7.50 24.34
CA PRO A 77 -1.38 -7.41 24.76
C PRO A 77 -0.74 -8.76 25.05
N VAL A 78 -1.47 -9.88 24.90
CA VAL A 78 -0.99 -11.23 25.21
C VAL A 78 -0.46 -11.86 23.93
N GLY A 79 0.80 -12.31 23.98
CA GLY A 79 1.47 -12.97 22.86
C GLY A 79 2.84 -12.40 22.58
N PRO A 80 3.56 -12.94 21.59
CA PRO A 80 4.86 -12.40 21.22
C PRO A 80 4.72 -10.95 20.75
N GLN A 81 5.61 -10.10 21.23
CA GLN A 81 5.65 -8.71 20.82
C GLN A 81 5.95 -8.63 19.33
N PRO A 82 5.18 -7.84 18.55
CA PRO A 82 5.49 -7.66 17.14
C PRO A 82 6.84 -6.98 16.98
N VAL A 83 7.56 -7.38 15.95
CA VAL A 83 8.86 -6.79 15.62
C VAL A 83 8.64 -5.41 15.03
N VAL A 84 9.14 -4.37 15.73
CA VAL A 84 9.12 -3.00 15.23
C VAL A 84 10.27 -2.86 14.24
N ARG A 85 9.93 -2.54 13.00
CA ARG A 85 10.91 -2.21 11.96
C ARG A 85 11.07 -0.70 11.90
N ARG A 86 12.13 -0.26 11.24
CA ARG A 86 12.41 1.16 11.13
C ARG A 86 11.56 1.83 10.05
N THR A 87 10.95 2.97 10.40
CA THR A 87 10.42 3.90 9.41
C THR A 87 11.59 4.65 8.77
N GLU A 88 11.61 4.68 7.44
CA GLU A 88 12.67 5.32 6.66
C GLU A 88 12.02 6.24 5.61
N ILE A 89 11.89 7.52 5.96
CA ILE A 89 11.38 8.56 5.06
C ILE A 89 12.48 9.62 4.94
N PRO A 90 13.44 9.45 3.98
CA PRO A 90 14.63 10.30 3.91
C PRO A 90 14.38 11.64 3.21
N PHE A 91 13.17 12.17 3.30
CA PHE A 91 12.78 13.46 2.74
C PHE A 91 11.71 14.10 3.62
N SER A 92 11.52 15.41 3.48
CA SER A 92 10.41 16.09 4.17
C SER A 92 9.10 15.77 3.45
N ILE A 93 8.07 15.43 4.22
CA ILE A 93 6.71 15.22 3.67
C ILE A 93 5.89 16.50 3.65
N ASP A 94 6.40 17.58 4.24
CA ASP A 94 5.68 18.86 4.33
C ASP A 94 5.33 19.40 2.94
N ASP A 95 4.07 19.78 2.77
CA ASP A 95 3.49 20.33 1.55
C ASP A 95 3.57 19.42 0.32
N ARG A 96 3.91 18.17 0.51
CA ARG A 96 3.91 17.17 -0.58
C ARG A 96 2.57 16.44 -0.68
N LYS A 97 2.30 15.91 -1.86
CA LYS A 97 1.26 14.90 -2.05
C LYS A 97 1.92 13.54 -1.78
N ILE A 98 1.50 12.89 -0.72
CA ILE A 98 2.02 11.57 -0.35
C ILE A 98 1.08 10.51 -0.89
N LEU A 99 1.62 9.60 -1.70
CA LEU A 99 0.93 8.42 -2.18
C LEU A 99 1.30 7.26 -1.29
N LEU A 100 0.37 6.89 -0.42
CA LEU A 100 0.53 5.81 0.54
C LEU A 100 0.21 4.49 -0.16
N VAL A 101 1.09 3.50 -0.04
CA VAL A 101 0.99 2.23 -0.79
C VAL A 101 0.87 1.05 0.16
N ASP A 102 -0.13 0.23 -0.07
CA ASP A 102 -0.32 -1.05 0.65
C ASP A 102 -0.74 -2.15 -0.33
N ASP A 103 -0.67 -3.40 0.13
CA ASP A 103 -1.03 -4.56 -0.69
C ASP A 103 -2.54 -4.80 -0.72
N VAL A 104 -3.19 -4.90 0.44
CA VAL A 104 -4.62 -5.24 0.55
C VAL A 104 -5.35 -4.22 1.42
N LEU A 105 -6.44 -3.69 0.89
CA LEU A 105 -7.37 -2.86 1.65
C LEU A 105 -8.55 -3.72 2.11
N TYR A 106 -8.75 -3.76 3.42
CA TYR A 106 -9.79 -4.54 4.07
C TYR A 106 -10.70 -3.63 4.91
N THR A 107 -10.53 -3.62 6.23
CA THR A 107 -11.38 -2.82 7.12
C THR A 107 -11.09 -1.32 7.08
N GLY A 108 -9.89 -0.94 6.67
CA GLY A 108 -9.38 0.43 6.72
C GLY A 108 -8.56 0.74 7.96
N ARG A 109 -8.48 -0.18 8.93
CA ARG A 109 -7.76 0.05 10.19
C ARG A 109 -6.25 0.17 10.01
N THR A 110 -5.67 -0.59 9.11
CA THR A 110 -4.26 -0.47 8.75
C THR A 110 -3.96 0.92 8.18
N ILE A 111 -4.82 1.40 7.29
CA ILE A 111 -4.64 2.72 6.67
C ILE A 111 -4.82 3.84 7.70
N ARG A 112 -5.77 3.71 8.62
CA ARG A 112 -5.91 4.68 9.72
C ARG A 112 -4.63 4.76 10.54
N ALA A 113 -4.05 3.62 10.91
CA ALA A 113 -2.78 3.57 11.63
C ALA A 113 -1.65 4.24 10.83
N ALA A 114 -1.61 4.01 9.52
CA ALA A 114 -0.63 4.62 8.64
C ALA A 114 -0.79 6.15 8.56
N LEU A 115 -2.03 6.64 8.50
CA LEU A 115 -2.29 8.09 8.52
C LEU A 115 -1.81 8.72 9.82
N ASP A 116 -2.09 8.10 10.96
CA ASP A 116 -1.64 8.59 12.27
C ASP A 116 -0.11 8.61 12.34
N ALA A 117 0.55 7.55 11.88
CA ALA A 117 2.01 7.47 11.87
C ALA A 117 2.63 8.54 10.96
N LEU A 118 2.07 8.71 9.77
CA LEU A 118 2.59 9.65 8.78
C LEU A 118 2.51 11.10 9.26
N ILE A 119 1.40 11.46 9.90
CA ILE A 119 1.17 12.82 10.42
C ILE A 119 2.21 13.19 11.49
N ASP A 120 2.76 12.21 12.21
CA ASP A 120 3.84 12.47 13.17
C ASP A 120 5.17 12.87 12.49
N PHE A 121 5.32 12.64 11.19
CA PHE A 121 6.52 13.00 10.42
C PHE A 121 6.44 14.38 9.76
N GLY A 122 5.27 15.00 9.73
CA GLY A 122 5.09 16.30 9.10
C GLY A 122 3.66 16.54 8.66
N ARG A 123 3.47 17.58 7.86
CA ARG A 123 2.16 17.97 7.36
C ARG A 123 2.11 17.90 5.83
N PRO A 124 1.73 16.77 5.27
CA PRO A 124 1.53 16.66 3.83
C PRO A 124 0.37 17.55 3.37
N ARG A 125 0.44 18.01 2.12
CA ARG A 125 -0.63 18.79 1.51
C ARG A 125 -1.85 17.91 1.24
N ALA A 126 -1.63 16.67 0.84
CA ALA A 126 -2.66 15.68 0.59
C ALA A 126 -2.07 14.29 0.72
N ILE A 127 -2.92 13.31 0.99
CA ILE A 127 -2.56 11.89 1.01
C ILE A 127 -3.51 11.18 0.06
N GLN A 128 -2.96 10.41 -0.88
CA GLN A 128 -3.70 9.53 -1.75
C GLN A 128 -3.35 8.09 -1.38
N LEU A 129 -4.24 7.15 -1.63
CA LEU A 129 -4.05 5.74 -1.27
C LEU A 129 -4.00 4.87 -2.51
N ILE A 130 -2.96 4.06 -2.60
CA ILE A 130 -2.75 3.05 -3.62
C ILE A 130 -2.81 1.67 -2.95
N VAL A 131 -3.65 0.78 -3.46
CA VAL A 131 -3.68 -0.62 -3.02
C VAL A 131 -3.66 -1.55 -4.22
N LEU A 132 -3.00 -2.69 -4.09
CA LEU A 132 -3.01 -3.69 -5.16
C LEU A 132 -4.39 -4.35 -5.24
N VAL A 133 -4.98 -4.68 -4.08
CA VAL A 133 -6.29 -5.34 -4.00
C VAL A 133 -7.16 -4.64 -2.98
N ASP A 134 -8.41 -4.35 -3.37
CA ASP A 134 -9.46 -3.96 -2.45
C ASP A 134 -10.44 -5.13 -2.32
N ARG A 135 -10.52 -5.73 -1.13
CA ARG A 135 -11.35 -6.90 -0.89
C ARG A 135 -12.71 -6.60 -0.27
N GLY A 136 -13.01 -5.31 -0.02
CA GLY A 136 -14.23 -4.90 0.64
C GLY A 136 -14.21 -5.06 2.15
N HIS A 137 -15.38 -5.07 2.78
CA HIS A 137 -15.59 -5.23 4.22
C HIS A 137 -15.05 -4.08 5.08
N ARG A 138 -15.25 -2.87 4.60
CA ARG A 138 -14.79 -1.67 5.32
C ARG A 138 -15.51 -1.51 6.66
N GLU A 139 -14.75 -1.14 7.71
CA GLU A 139 -15.27 -0.72 9.00
C GLU A 139 -15.08 0.79 9.22
N LEU A 140 -14.18 1.41 8.48
CA LEU A 140 -13.91 2.84 8.51
C LEU A 140 -14.16 3.45 7.14
N PRO A 141 -14.51 4.76 7.04
CA PRO A 141 -14.79 5.42 5.76
C PRO A 141 -13.50 5.75 5.01
N ILE A 142 -12.79 4.73 4.60
CA ILE A 142 -11.53 4.82 3.86
C ILE A 142 -11.72 4.22 2.48
N LYS A 143 -11.26 4.95 1.47
CA LYS A 143 -11.36 4.56 0.08
C LYS A 143 -9.99 4.71 -0.59
N ALA A 144 -9.62 3.74 -1.43
CA ALA A 144 -8.41 3.85 -2.23
C ALA A 144 -8.65 4.74 -3.44
N ASP A 145 -7.64 5.54 -3.77
CA ASP A 145 -7.64 6.38 -4.97
C ASP A 145 -7.24 5.58 -6.21
N TYR A 146 -6.38 4.60 -6.03
CA TYR A 146 -5.90 3.71 -7.10
C TYR A 146 -5.98 2.27 -6.63
N VAL A 147 -6.63 1.42 -7.41
CA VAL A 147 -6.86 0.02 -7.06
C VAL A 147 -6.39 -0.87 -8.21
N GLY A 148 -5.54 -1.84 -7.92
CA GLY A 148 -5.12 -2.81 -8.92
C GLY A 148 -6.25 -3.76 -9.32
N LYS A 149 -6.96 -4.28 -8.32
CA LYS A 149 -8.11 -5.16 -8.55
C LYS A 149 -9.12 -5.04 -7.40
N ASN A 150 -10.38 -4.84 -7.75
CA ASN A 150 -11.48 -4.98 -6.81
C ASN A 150 -11.87 -6.46 -6.76
N LEU A 151 -11.79 -7.06 -5.59
CA LEU A 151 -11.98 -8.49 -5.40
C LEU A 151 -13.05 -8.73 -4.33
N PRO A 152 -14.29 -9.02 -4.73
CA PRO A 152 -15.32 -9.39 -3.76
C PRO A 152 -14.92 -10.66 -3.01
N THR A 153 -15.01 -10.61 -1.68
CA THR A 153 -14.67 -11.74 -0.82
C THR A 153 -15.71 -11.92 0.27
N SER A 154 -15.70 -13.09 0.93
CA SER A 154 -16.45 -13.30 2.16
C SER A 154 -15.56 -12.96 3.37
N LEU A 155 -16.18 -12.80 4.54
CA LEU A 155 -15.44 -12.57 5.78
C LEU A 155 -14.58 -13.78 6.18
N LYS A 156 -14.92 -14.96 5.69
CA LYS A 156 -14.18 -16.21 5.96
C LYS A 156 -12.97 -16.40 5.05
N GLN A 157 -12.89 -15.63 3.99
CA GLN A 157 -11.76 -15.68 3.07
C GLN A 157 -10.66 -14.72 3.50
N SER A 158 -9.43 -15.06 3.16
CA SER A 158 -8.30 -14.15 3.26
C SER A 158 -7.69 -13.96 1.88
N VAL A 159 -7.12 -12.79 1.65
CA VAL A 159 -6.40 -12.46 0.43
C VAL A 159 -4.93 -12.35 0.77
N GLN A 160 -4.10 -13.10 0.04
CA GLN A 160 -2.65 -13.06 0.23
C GLN A 160 -1.98 -12.54 -1.03
N VAL A 161 -1.25 -11.46 -0.88
CA VAL A 161 -0.37 -10.94 -1.91
C VAL A 161 1.03 -11.51 -1.64
N ARG A 162 1.61 -12.14 -2.65
CA ARG A 162 2.99 -12.62 -2.60
C ARG A 162 3.81 -11.83 -3.61
N LEU A 163 4.99 -11.40 -3.19
CA LEU A 163 5.87 -10.57 -4.00
C LEU A 163 7.24 -11.23 -4.10
N GLN A 164 7.82 -11.18 -5.29
CA GLN A 164 9.13 -11.78 -5.58
C GLN A 164 10.18 -11.37 -4.54
N GLU A 165 10.20 -10.12 -4.13
CA GLU A 165 11.20 -9.57 -3.19
C GLU A 165 11.12 -10.18 -1.79
N ILE A 166 9.95 -10.67 -1.38
CA ILE A 166 9.69 -11.20 -0.04
C ILE A 166 9.38 -12.70 -0.09
N ASP A 167 8.56 -13.11 -1.05
CA ASP A 167 7.94 -14.44 -1.08
C ASP A 167 8.49 -15.34 -2.20
N GLY A 168 9.37 -14.81 -3.06
CA GLY A 168 9.96 -15.55 -4.16
C GLY A 168 9.04 -15.79 -5.35
N VAL A 169 7.86 -15.17 -5.36
CA VAL A 169 6.88 -15.30 -6.44
C VAL A 169 5.97 -14.07 -6.44
N ASP A 170 5.47 -13.71 -7.62
CA ASP A 170 4.45 -12.66 -7.76
C ASP A 170 3.10 -13.32 -8.03
N GLU A 171 2.19 -13.19 -7.08
CA GLU A 171 0.82 -13.67 -7.24
C GLU A 171 -0.11 -13.09 -6.19
N VAL A 172 -1.41 -13.18 -6.44
CA VAL A 172 -2.46 -12.93 -5.44
C VAL A 172 -3.33 -14.19 -5.39
N VAL A 173 -3.52 -14.71 -4.19
CA VAL A 173 -4.35 -15.92 -3.95
C VAL A 173 -5.42 -15.63 -2.90
N ILE A 174 -6.52 -16.37 -2.99
CA ILE A 174 -7.58 -16.38 -1.98
C ILE A 174 -7.50 -17.68 -1.21
N GLU A 175 -7.58 -17.60 0.11
CA GLU A 175 -7.67 -18.75 1.00
C GLU A 175 -9.02 -18.75 1.73
N GLY A 176 -9.55 -19.93 2.02
CA GLY A 176 -10.77 -20.09 2.77
C GLY A 176 -12.01 -20.31 1.91
N GLU A 177 -13.11 -20.66 2.56
CA GLU A 177 -14.38 -20.93 1.89
C GLU A 177 -15.15 -19.64 1.62
N ALA A 178 -15.81 -19.66 0.50
CA ALA A 178 -16.66 -18.54 0.09
C ALA A 178 -17.86 -18.35 1.04
#